data_a73c61fd11766b2c6591d6cf4b145f33
#
_entry.id   a73c61fd11766b2c6591d6cf4b145f33
#
_cell.length_a   1.000
_cell.length_b   1.000
_cell.length_c   1.000
_cell.angle_alpha   90.00
_cell.angle_beta   90.00
_cell.angle_gamma   90.00
#
_symmetry.space_group_name_H-M   'P 1'
#
loop_
_entity.id
_entity.type
_entity.pdbx_description
1 polymer ?
#
loop_
_entity_poly.entity_id
_entity_poly.type
_entity_poly.pdbx_seq_one_letter_code
_entity_poly.pdbx_strand_id
1 'polypeptide(L)'
;MSEVKVERVIAENQEYVRKNPPPPASATESIRTTGILHFTIGVRDHIAAAKFYCDVLGVKLLRSNTRYSFMDCHGDYFVLAKMEDHVNPNKPGEEAHHHAFMVEEEEFDHAMEILRAKGIPLVKYSDRGHRSFPGRHGYFHDADGNALEIIWLYPDGVEPDDKKK
;
A
#
# COMPACT_ATOMS: atom_id res chain seq x y z
N MET A 1 -17.43 -13.27 -10.61
CA MET A 1 -17.24 -14.19 -11.78
C MET A 1 -17.62 -15.59 -11.32
N SER A 2 -18.32 -16.39 -12.13
CA SER A 2 -18.58 -17.78 -11.75
C SER A 2 -17.27 -18.59 -11.79
N GLU A 3 -17.13 -19.61 -10.94
CA GLU A 3 -15.97 -20.50 -10.88
C GLU A 3 -15.56 -21.02 -12.26
N VAL A 4 -16.54 -21.42 -13.08
CA VAL A 4 -16.34 -21.87 -14.47
C VAL A 4 -15.60 -20.84 -15.34
N LYS A 5 -15.82 -19.53 -15.10
CA LYS A 5 -15.15 -18.47 -15.87
C LYS A 5 -13.68 -18.30 -15.46
N VAL A 6 -13.38 -18.52 -14.17
CA VAL A 6 -12.00 -18.44 -13.63
C VAL A 6 -11.18 -19.62 -14.12
N GLU A 7 -11.71 -20.84 -14.03
CA GLU A 7 -11.04 -22.06 -14.50
C GLU A 7 -10.72 -22.00 -16.01
N ARG A 8 -11.63 -21.44 -16.82
CA ARG A 8 -11.38 -21.25 -18.24
C ARG A 8 -10.23 -20.29 -18.51
N VAL A 9 -10.17 -19.15 -17.82
CA VAL A 9 -9.07 -18.17 -17.98
C VAL A 9 -7.73 -18.78 -17.56
N ILE A 10 -7.70 -19.55 -16.48
CA ILE A 10 -6.48 -20.24 -16.03
C ILE A 10 -6.03 -21.25 -17.10
N ALA A 11 -6.95 -22.07 -17.63
CA ALA A 11 -6.63 -23.07 -18.65
C ALA A 11 -6.09 -22.43 -19.94
N GLU A 12 -6.72 -21.33 -20.41
CA GLU A 12 -6.26 -20.56 -21.57
C GLU A 12 -4.85 -19.99 -21.37
N ASN A 13 -4.55 -19.44 -20.19
CA ASN A 13 -3.23 -18.94 -19.87
C ASN A 13 -2.17 -20.03 -19.79
N GLN A 14 -2.51 -21.19 -19.20
CA GLN A 14 -1.61 -22.35 -19.13
C GLN A 14 -1.32 -22.91 -20.53
N GLU A 15 -2.32 -22.95 -21.41
CA GLU A 15 -2.15 -23.38 -22.80
C GLU A 15 -1.27 -22.40 -23.58
N TYR A 16 -1.43 -21.09 -23.38
CA TYR A 16 -0.58 -20.06 -23.97
C TYR A 16 0.89 -20.25 -23.58
N VAL A 17 1.18 -20.41 -22.29
CA VAL A 17 2.55 -20.62 -21.77
C VAL A 17 3.14 -21.92 -22.33
N ARG A 18 2.34 -22.98 -22.42
CA ARG A 18 2.79 -24.26 -22.99
C ARG A 18 3.16 -24.14 -24.49
N LYS A 19 2.40 -23.33 -25.25
CA LYS A 19 2.67 -23.10 -26.70
C LYS A 19 3.82 -22.10 -26.92
N ASN A 20 4.06 -21.22 -25.96
CA ASN A 20 5.09 -20.18 -26.01
C ASN A 20 5.99 -20.29 -24.78
N PRO A 21 6.77 -21.37 -24.63
CA PRO A 21 7.62 -21.53 -23.47
C PRO A 21 8.68 -20.41 -23.43
N PRO A 22 9.01 -19.90 -22.24
CA PRO A 22 10.11 -18.96 -22.10
C PRO A 22 11.42 -19.63 -22.55
N PRO A 23 12.42 -18.85 -22.96
CA PRO A 23 13.73 -19.39 -23.25
C PRO A 23 14.29 -20.14 -22.03
N PRO A 24 15.07 -21.23 -22.28
CA PRO A 24 15.68 -21.96 -21.18
C PRO A 24 16.63 -21.06 -20.39
N ALA A 25 16.55 -21.13 -19.06
CA ALA A 25 17.42 -20.43 -18.14
C ALA A 25 18.03 -21.43 -17.13
N SER A 26 19.15 -21.09 -16.55
CA SER A 26 19.74 -21.86 -15.45
C SER A 26 18.89 -21.71 -14.18
N ALA A 27 18.72 -22.78 -13.43
CA ALA A 27 18.05 -22.76 -12.13
C ALA A 27 18.78 -21.86 -11.08
N THR A 28 20.00 -21.46 -11.36
CA THR A 28 20.79 -20.54 -10.52
C THR A 28 20.69 -19.08 -10.94
N GLU A 29 20.05 -18.81 -12.09
CA GLU A 29 19.81 -17.44 -12.52
C GLU A 29 18.66 -16.82 -11.76
N SER A 30 18.73 -15.53 -11.51
CA SER A 30 17.67 -14.72 -10.92
C SER A 30 17.19 -13.64 -11.90
N ILE A 31 15.92 -13.29 -11.78
CA ILE A 31 15.35 -12.19 -12.55
C ILE A 31 16.03 -10.89 -12.11
N ARG A 32 16.52 -10.11 -13.08
CA ARG A 32 17.10 -8.77 -12.84
C ARG A 32 15.98 -7.73 -12.92
N THR A 33 15.38 -7.44 -11.78
CA THR A 33 14.37 -6.38 -11.67
C THR A 33 15.06 -5.00 -11.65
N THR A 34 14.36 -3.99 -12.12
CA THR A 34 14.83 -2.57 -12.10
C THR A 34 14.14 -1.75 -11.03
N GLY A 35 13.14 -2.30 -10.34
CA GLY A 35 12.39 -1.65 -9.26
C GLY A 35 11.01 -2.24 -9.08
N ILE A 36 10.23 -1.60 -8.24
CA ILE A 36 8.80 -1.90 -8.04
C ILE A 36 8.01 -0.85 -8.81
N LEU A 37 7.21 -1.27 -9.79
CA LEU A 37 6.35 -0.34 -10.54
C LEU A 37 5.13 0.08 -9.73
N HIS A 38 4.43 -0.88 -9.15
CA HIS A 38 3.24 -0.62 -8.33
C HIS A 38 2.96 -1.80 -7.39
N PHE A 39 2.17 -1.51 -6.38
CA PHE A 39 1.50 -2.51 -5.55
C PHE A 39 -0.02 -2.36 -5.67
N THR A 40 -0.77 -3.36 -5.21
CA THR A 40 -2.22 -3.37 -5.32
C THR A 40 -2.84 -3.55 -3.94
N ILE A 41 -3.80 -2.70 -3.60
CA ILE A 41 -4.60 -2.76 -2.38
C ILE A 41 -6.00 -3.24 -2.76
N GLY A 42 -6.46 -4.32 -2.13
CA GLY A 42 -7.83 -4.81 -2.27
C GLY A 42 -8.80 -3.93 -1.49
N VAL A 43 -9.91 -3.54 -2.11
CA VAL A 43 -10.97 -2.73 -1.48
C VAL A 43 -12.34 -3.17 -2.00
N ARG A 44 -13.40 -2.98 -1.22
CA ARG A 44 -14.77 -3.32 -1.65
C ARG A 44 -15.30 -2.36 -2.71
N ASP A 45 -15.01 -1.08 -2.57
CA ASP A 45 -15.37 -0.02 -3.52
C ASP A 45 -14.14 0.83 -3.85
N HIS A 46 -13.53 0.58 -5.01
CA HIS A 46 -12.32 1.28 -5.43
C HIS A 46 -12.54 2.76 -5.77
N ILE A 47 -13.77 3.19 -6.04
CA ILE A 47 -14.07 4.61 -6.29
C ILE A 47 -14.15 5.36 -4.96
N ALA A 48 -14.89 4.82 -3.98
CA ALA A 48 -14.95 5.40 -2.64
C ALA A 48 -13.57 5.39 -1.96
N ALA A 49 -12.81 4.30 -2.11
CA ALA A 49 -11.43 4.21 -1.62
C ALA A 49 -10.54 5.26 -2.29
N ALA A 50 -10.59 5.43 -3.62
CA ALA A 50 -9.78 6.44 -4.32
C ALA A 50 -10.06 7.84 -3.77
N LYS A 51 -11.34 8.17 -3.50
CA LYS A 51 -11.68 9.45 -2.87
C LYS A 51 -11.05 9.58 -1.48
N PHE A 52 -11.11 8.53 -0.65
CA PHE A 52 -10.49 8.53 0.67
C PHE A 52 -8.97 8.79 0.57
N TYR A 53 -8.26 8.06 -0.30
CA TYR A 53 -6.82 8.23 -0.48
C TYR A 53 -6.45 9.63 -0.98
N CYS A 54 -7.23 10.20 -1.92
CA CYS A 54 -7.04 11.59 -2.34
C CYS A 54 -7.26 12.57 -1.20
N ASP A 55 -8.34 12.41 -0.44
CA ASP A 55 -8.76 13.36 0.61
C ASP A 55 -7.87 13.30 1.87
N VAL A 56 -7.26 12.14 2.15
CA VAL A 56 -6.46 11.90 3.37
C VAL A 56 -4.97 12.04 3.09
N LEU A 57 -4.49 11.43 2.01
CA LEU A 57 -3.05 11.34 1.70
C LEU A 57 -2.60 12.32 0.61
N GLY A 58 -3.53 13.09 0.00
CA GLY A 58 -3.19 14.04 -1.05
C GLY A 58 -2.70 13.40 -2.36
N VAL A 59 -2.82 12.07 -2.51
CA VAL A 59 -2.43 11.36 -3.74
C VAL A 59 -3.39 11.69 -4.89
N LYS A 60 -2.97 11.44 -6.12
CA LYS A 60 -3.76 11.75 -7.32
C LYS A 60 -4.40 10.49 -7.89
N LEU A 61 -5.68 10.59 -8.24
CA LEU A 61 -6.34 9.61 -9.07
C LEU A 61 -5.97 9.88 -10.54
N LEU A 62 -5.30 8.92 -11.20
CA LEU A 62 -4.95 9.03 -12.62
C LEU A 62 -6.10 8.63 -13.52
N ARG A 63 -6.72 7.49 -13.21
CA ARG A 63 -7.86 6.95 -13.97
C ARG A 63 -8.56 5.86 -13.16
N SER A 64 -9.81 5.58 -13.53
CA SER A 64 -10.56 4.43 -13.05
C SER A 64 -11.19 3.68 -14.22
N ASN A 65 -11.50 2.42 -14.00
CA ASN A 65 -12.36 1.60 -14.86
C ASN A 65 -13.36 0.83 -13.98
N THR A 66 -13.99 -0.21 -14.49
CA THR A 66 -15.02 -0.97 -13.74
C THR A 66 -14.47 -1.75 -12.53
N ARG A 67 -13.15 -1.95 -12.41
CA ARG A 67 -12.53 -2.80 -11.38
C ARG A 67 -11.37 -2.15 -10.65
N TYR A 68 -10.74 -1.12 -11.22
CA TYR A 68 -9.48 -0.57 -10.72
C TYR A 68 -9.52 0.95 -10.71
N SER A 69 -8.91 1.54 -9.69
CA SER A 69 -8.47 2.94 -9.67
C SER A 69 -6.95 2.99 -9.57
N PHE A 70 -6.32 3.73 -10.46
CA PHE A 70 -4.87 3.88 -10.56
C PHE A 70 -4.47 5.18 -9.89
N MET A 71 -3.60 5.09 -8.90
CA MET A 71 -3.20 6.19 -8.05
C MET A 71 -1.74 6.54 -8.27
N ASP A 72 -1.42 7.83 -8.13
CA ASP A 72 -0.06 8.37 -8.17
C ASP A 72 0.26 9.08 -6.86
N CYS A 73 1.33 8.66 -6.23
CA CYS A 73 1.90 9.28 -5.05
C CYS A 73 3.31 9.79 -5.40
N HIS A 74 3.39 10.99 -5.96
CA HIS A 74 4.66 11.66 -6.34
C HIS A 74 5.58 10.83 -7.27
N GLY A 75 4.99 10.03 -8.15
CA GLY A 75 5.72 9.16 -9.08
C GLY A 75 5.79 7.69 -8.67
N ASP A 76 5.41 7.37 -7.43
CA ASP A 76 5.16 5.99 -7.00
C ASP A 76 3.71 5.62 -7.26
N TYR A 77 3.47 4.45 -7.83
CA TYR A 77 2.13 4.06 -8.25
C TYR A 77 1.56 2.96 -7.38
N PHE A 78 0.24 3.03 -7.17
CA PHE A 78 -0.50 1.90 -6.62
C PHE A 78 -1.89 1.78 -7.25
N VAL A 79 -2.51 0.62 -7.08
CA VAL A 79 -3.80 0.29 -7.68
C VAL A 79 -4.77 -0.12 -6.58
N LEU A 80 -5.94 0.51 -6.56
CA LEU A 80 -7.07 0.05 -5.76
C LEU A 80 -7.89 -0.93 -6.60
N ALA A 81 -7.94 -2.18 -6.19
CA ALA A 81 -8.64 -3.23 -6.90
C ALA A 81 -9.95 -3.56 -6.21
N LYS A 82 -11.07 -3.48 -6.95
CA LYS A 82 -12.37 -3.93 -6.45
C LYS A 82 -12.35 -5.44 -6.20
N MET A 83 -12.55 -5.83 -4.95
CA MET A 83 -12.64 -7.21 -4.49
C MET A 83 -13.92 -7.37 -3.68
N GLU A 84 -14.91 -8.10 -4.22
CA GLU A 84 -16.22 -8.28 -3.55
C GLU A 84 -16.06 -9.03 -2.22
N ASP A 85 -15.16 -10.01 -2.19
CA ASP A 85 -14.84 -10.83 -1.02
C ASP A 85 -13.52 -10.36 -0.36
N HIS A 86 -13.33 -9.03 -0.22
CA HIS A 86 -12.13 -8.49 0.41
C HIS A 86 -12.01 -8.97 1.86
N VAL A 87 -10.88 -9.59 2.17
CA VAL A 87 -10.51 -10.01 3.51
C VAL A 87 -9.32 -9.18 3.97
N ASN A 88 -9.48 -8.47 5.08
CA ASN A 88 -8.38 -7.74 5.69
C ASN A 88 -7.28 -8.73 6.13
N PRO A 89 -6.02 -8.56 5.70
CA PRO A 89 -4.92 -9.42 6.09
C PRO A 89 -4.53 -9.28 7.56
N ASN A 90 -4.89 -8.16 8.20
CA ASN A 90 -4.64 -7.92 9.62
C ASN A 90 -5.86 -8.27 10.47
N LYS A 91 -5.65 -8.68 11.71
CA LYS A 91 -6.71 -8.70 12.70
C LYS A 91 -7.08 -7.27 13.12
N PRO A 92 -8.28 -7.05 13.70
CA PRO A 92 -8.66 -5.74 14.20
C PRO A 92 -7.60 -5.16 15.15
N GLY A 93 -7.13 -3.94 14.86
CA GLY A 93 -6.12 -3.25 15.63
C GLY A 93 -4.67 -3.65 15.38
N GLU A 94 -4.41 -4.56 14.42
CA GLU A 94 -3.06 -4.91 13.96
C GLU A 94 -2.65 -4.11 12.73
N GLU A 95 -1.34 -3.88 12.59
CA GLU A 95 -0.71 -3.16 11.48
C GLU A 95 0.41 -3.98 10.79
N ALA A 96 0.51 -5.28 11.06
CA ALA A 96 1.61 -6.10 10.56
C ALA A 96 1.72 -6.10 9.02
N HIS A 97 0.58 -6.07 8.34
CA HIS A 97 0.51 -5.97 6.89
C HIS A 97 0.02 -4.55 6.51
N HIS A 98 0.94 -3.64 6.20
CA HIS A 98 0.63 -2.23 5.94
C HIS A 98 1.33 -1.69 4.69
N HIS A 99 0.89 -0.50 4.28
CA HIS A 99 1.52 0.31 3.23
C HIS A 99 1.94 1.64 3.84
N ALA A 100 3.23 1.97 3.73
CA ALA A 100 3.80 3.18 4.30
C ALA A 100 3.87 4.32 3.26
N PHE A 101 3.48 5.52 3.68
CA PHE A 101 3.55 6.75 2.92
C PHE A 101 4.47 7.73 3.66
N MET A 102 5.52 8.18 3.00
CA MET A 102 6.50 9.09 3.57
C MET A 102 5.98 10.52 3.58
N VAL A 103 6.36 11.26 4.61
CA VAL A 103 6.18 12.70 4.71
C VAL A 103 7.49 13.34 5.16
N GLU A 104 7.64 14.64 4.90
CA GLU A 104 8.73 15.43 5.46
C GLU A 104 8.51 15.70 6.96
N GLU A 105 9.56 16.11 7.67
CA GLU A 105 9.53 16.33 9.11
C GLU A 105 8.41 17.28 9.53
N GLU A 106 8.32 18.42 8.85
CA GLU A 106 7.37 19.50 9.16
C GLU A 106 5.91 19.06 8.95
N GLU A 107 5.68 18.08 8.09
CA GLU A 107 4.35 17.58 7.74
C GLU A 107 3.85 16.48 8.67
N PHE A 108 4.73 15.83 9.44
CA PHE A 108 4.32 14.66 10.23
C PHE A 108 3.25 15.01 11.29
N ASP A 109 3.46 16.05 12.09
CA ASP A 109 2.51 16.45 13.14
C ASP A 109 1.19 16.94 12.50
N HIS A 110 1.29 17.68 11.39
CA HIS A 110 0.12 18.13 10.65
C HIS A 110 -0.68 16.95 10.08
N ALA A 111 -0.03 15.91 9.58
CA ALA A 111 -0.70 14.69 9.12
C ALA A 111 -1.48 14.00 10.26
N MET A 112 -0.92 13.93 11.47
CA MET A 112 -1.64 13.39 12.64
C MET A 112 -2.87 14.25 13.01
N GLU A 113 -2.77 15.56 12.87
CA GLU A 113 -3.91 16.46 13.08
C GLU A 113 -5.00 16.30 12.02
N ILE A 114 -4.62 16.10 10.75
CA ILE A 114 -5.56 15.80 9.66
C ILE A 114 -6.34 14.52 9.96
N LEU A 115 -5.65 13.44 10.35
CA LEU A 115 -6.31 12.17 10.69
C LEU A 115 -7.32 12.39 11.83
N ARG A 116 -6.92 13.09 12.89
CA ARG A 116 -7.79 13.42 14.02
C ARG A 116 -8.99 14.27 13.60
N ALA A 117 -8.79 15.31 12.80
CA ALA A 117 -9.85 16.20 12.33
C ALA A 117 -10.86 15.48 11.42
N LYS A 118 -10.42 14.46 10.69
CA LYS A 118 -11.27 13.61 9.84
C LYS A 118 -11.93 12.45 10.63
N GLY A 119 -11.68 12.34 11.94
CA GLY A 119 -12.22 11.27 12.78
C GLY A 119 -11.61 9.89 12.49
N ILE A 120 -10.41 9.84 11.92
CA ILE A 120 -9.68 8.61 11.62
C ILE A 120 -8.81 8.26 12.83
N PRO A 121 -9.12 7.17 13.57
CA PRO A 121 -8.36 6.81 14.76
C PRO A 121 -6.99 6.23 14.38
N LEU A 122 -5.98 6.59 15.16
CA LEU A 122 -4.68 5.91 15.10
C LEU A 122 -4.78 4.53 15.74
N VAL A 123 -4.25 3.53 15.06
CA VAL A 123 -4.08 2.16 15.58
C VAL A 123 -2.85 2.09 16.47
N LYS A 124 -1.78 2.77 16.05
CA LYS A 124 -0.51 2.81 16.75
C LYS A 124 0.23 4.10 16.41
N TYR A 125 1.04 4.55 17.33
CA TYR A 125 1.95 5.69 17.19
C TYR A 125 3.30 5.37 17.83
N SER A 126 4.40 5.78 17.21
CA SER A 126 5.74 5.61 17.73
C SER A 126 6.64 6.78 17.31
N ASP A 127 7.38 7.33 18.25
CA ASP A 127 8.40 8.37 18.00
C ASP A 127 9.79 7.79 17.72
N ARG A 128 9.99 6.49 17.94
CA ARG A 128 11.31 5.87 17.86
C ARG A 128 11.49 4.89 16.71
N GLY A 129 10.39 4.51 16.09
CA GLY A 129 10.39 3.66 14.93
C GLY A 129 10.97 2.26 15.15
N HIS A 130 10.93 1.49 14.09
CA HIS A 130 11.53 0.17 13.98
C HIS A 130 13.04 0.30 13.69
N ARG A 131 13.86 -0.66 14.16
CA ARG A 131 15.32 -0.67 13.92
C ARG A 131 15.70 -0.53 12.44
N SER A 132 14.86 -1.00 11.52
CA SER A 132 15.10 -0.95 10.08
C SER A 132 14.68 0.38 9.44
N PHE A 133 13.71 1.07 10.03
CA PHE A 133 13.16 2.34 9.57
C PHE A 133 13.00 3.29 10.77
N PRO A 134 14.12 3.81 11.31
CA PRO A 134 14.06 4.70 12.45
C PRO A 134 13.41 6.02 12.06
N GLY A 135 12.40 6.43 12.82
CA GLY A 135 11.60 7.60 12.49
C GLY A 135 10.36 7.72 13.36
N ARG A 136 9.45 8.60 12.98
CA ARG A 136 8.13 8.74 13.58
C ARG A 136 7.10 8.02 12.72
N HIS A 137 6.22 7.28 13.36
CA HIS A 137 5.25 6.40 12.71
C HIS A 137 3.85 6.62 13.25
N GLY A 138 2.88 6.76 12.37
CA GLY A 138 1.46 6.78 12.72
C GLY A 138 0.68 5.80 11.85
N TYR A 139 0.06 4.80 12.48
CA TYR A 139 -0.71 3.76 11.79
C TYR A 139 -2.21 4.01 11.91
N PHE A 140 -2.94 3.83 10.84
CA PHE A 140 -4.39 3.94 10.78
C PHE A 140 -4.96 2.99 9.73
N HIS A 141 -6.28 2.86 9.65
CA HIS A 141 -6.92 2.02 8.64
C HIS A 141 -7.74 2.84 7.65
N ASP A 142 -7.82 2.36 6.41
CA ASP A 142 -8.85 2.81 5.48
C ASP A 142 -10.23 2.21 5.84
N ALA A 143 -11.27 2.52 5.05
CA ALA A 143 -12.63 2.04 5.29
C ALA A 143 -12.79 0.51 5.09
N ASP A 144 -11.86 -0.13 4.42
CA ASP A 144 -11.81 -1.58 4.21
C ASP A 144 -10.93 -2.31 5.24
N GLY A 145 -10.27 -1.56 6.13
CA GLY A 145 -9.42 -2.08 7.18
C GLY A 145 -7.99 -2.35 6.72
N ASN A 146 -7.59 -1.90 5.53
CA ASN A 146 -6.20 -1.96 5.14
C ASN A 146 -5.38 -1.02 6.02
N ALA A 147 -4.31 -1.53 6.61
CA ALA A 147 -3.44 -0.73 7.44
C ALA A 147 -2.55 0.17 6.60
N LEU A 148 -2.51 1.43 6.96
CA LEU A 148 -1.71 2.49 6.34
C LEU A 148 -0.82 3.11 7.40
N GLU A 149 0.36 3.54 6.96
CA GLU A 149 1.34 4.19 7.81
C GLU A 149 1.70 5.56 7.22
N ILE A 150 1.73 6.59 8.06
CA ILE A 150 2.47 7.81 7.77
C ILE A 150 3.81 7.70 8.48
N ILE A 151 4.89 7.91 7.76
CA ILE A 151 6.24 7.78 8.27
C ILE A 151 7.10 9.00 7.89
N TRP A 152 7.81 9.56 8.87
CA TRP A 152 8.97 10.41 8.65
C TRP A 152 10.20 9.69 9.16
N LEU A 153 11.16 9.45 8.26
CA LEU A 153 12.43 8.78 8.58
C LEU A 153 13.42 9.77 9.14
N TYR A 154 14.09 9.42 10.24
CA TYR A 154 15.19 10.24 10.75
C TYR A 154 16.32 10.30 9.72
N PRO A 155 16.87 11.50 9.48
CA PRO A 155 18.08 11.64 8.66
C PRO A 155 19.19 10.72 9.19
N ASP A 156 19.87 10.05 8.28
CA ASP A 156 20.97 9.11 8.58
C ASP A 156 20.61 7.96 9.54
N GLY A 157 19.32 7.72 9.76
CA GLY A 157 18.83 6.67 10.66
C GLY A 157 19.13 6.94 12.14
N VAL A 158 19.41 8.18 12.52
CA VAL A 158 19.77 8.58 13.88
C VAL A 158 18.64 9.40 14.52
N GLU A 159 18.22 9.00 15.71
CA GLU A 159 17.26 9.78 16.51
C GLU A 159 17.85 11.15 16.85
N PRO A 160 17.11 12.27 16.65
CA PRO A 160 17.56 13.60 17.04
C PRO A 160 17.96 13.66 18.51
N ASP A 161 19.06 14.37 18.81
CA ASP A 161 19.66 14.43 20.16
C ASP A 161 18.75 15.04 21.25
N ASP A 162 17.80 15.87 20.88
CA ASP A 162 16.81 16.49 21.74
C ASP A 162 15.80 15.50 22.34
N LYS A 163 15.66 14.31 21.78
CA LYS A 163 14.75 13.24 22.26
C LYS A 163 15.43 12.16 23.11
N LYS A 164 16.71 12.31 23.41
CA LYS A 164 17.47 11.37 24.26
C LYS A 164 17.37 11.67 25.78
N LYS A 165 16.50 12.62 26.17
CA LYS A 165 16.34 13.05 27.58
C LYS A 165 15.10 12.41 28.22
#